data_a7ee31dd40c4824276d9431ec751f850
#
_entry.id   a7ee31dd40c4824276d9431ec751f850
#
_cell.length_a   1.000
_cell.length_b   1.000
_cell.length_c   1.000
_cell.angle_alpha   90.00
_cell.angle_beta   90.00
_cell.angle_gamma   90.00
#
_symmetry.space_group_name_H-M   'P 1'
#
loop_
_entity.id
_entity.type
_entity.pdbx_description
1 polymer ?
#
loop_
_entity_poly.entity_id
_entity_poly.type
_entity_poly.pdbx_seq_one_letter_code
_entity_poly.pdbx_strand_id
1 'polypeptide(L)'
;AYITNTGGCETGPAVPKPGNSNIVYSNCKGRFGVYNKVTGQEKQYYVGASNMYGHNPKNLKYRFQRVSPIHVSPHDPNVIYHASQFLHKTTDEGVTWETISPDLTAFDPDKQVISGSPITRDITGEEFYSTIYSIRESKLKEGLIWVGANDGPVHVTADGGKTWKDVTPDK
;
A
#
# COMPACT_ATOMS: atom_id res chain seq x y z
N ALA A 1 -2.86 30.64 0.69
CA ALA A 1 -2.55 29.20 0.65
C ALA A 1 -2.68 28.71 -0.80
N TYR A 2 -1.69 27.98 -1.28
CA TYR A 2 -1.74 27.39 -2.62
C TYR A 2 -2.07 25.90 -2.45
N ILE A 3 -3.13 25.43 -3.11
CA ILE A 3 -3.45 24.02 -3.24
C ILE A 3 -2.81 23.55 -4.54
N THR A 4 -1.85 22.64 -4.46
CA THR A 4 -1.21 22.04 -5.63
C THR A 4 -1.60 20.57 -5.73
N ASN A 5 -1.62 20.05 -6.96
CA ASN A 5 -1.68 18.61 -7.18
C ASN A 5 -0.42 17.95 -6.58
N THR A 6 -0.59 16.84 -5.90
CA THR A 6 0.50 16.03 -5.31
C THR A 6 0.63 14.66 -5.96
N GLY A 7 -0.05 14.45 -7.08
CA GLY A 7 -0.18 13.14 -7.72
C GLY A 7 -1.25 12.25 -7.07
N GLY A 8 -1.37 11.02 -7.52
CA GLY A 8 -2.35 10.06 -7.01
C GLY A 8 -3.76 10.23 -7.58
N CYS A 9 -4.75 9.90 -6.76
CA CYS A 9 -6.19 10.06 -7.04
C CYS A 9 -6.86 10.98 -6.03
N GLU A 10 -8.21 10.92 -5.98
CA GLU A 10 -9.06 11.71 -5.05
C GLU A 10 -8.76 11.42 -3.58
N THR A 11 -8.35 10.21 -3.23
CA THR A 11 -7.98 9.81 -1.86
C THR A 11 -6.73 8.94 -1.89
N GLY A 12 -5.99 8.97 -0.81
CA GLY A 12 -4.80 8.16 -0.65
C GLY A 12 -3.69 8.91 0.08
N PRO A 13 -2.63 8.21 0.44
CA PRO A 13 -1.49 8.84 1.06
C PRO A 13 -0.78 9.79 0.07
N ALA A 14 -0.32 10.91 0.59
CA ALA A 14 0.62 11.81 -0.05
C ALA A 14 1.81 11.98 0.89
N VAL A 15 2.92 11.34 0.58
CA VAL A 15 4.08 11.22 1.46
C VAL A 15 5.26 11.98 0.85
N PRO A 16 5.64 13.15 1.41
CA PRO A 16 6.84 13.85 0.95
C PRO A 16 8.10 13.02 1.17
N LYS A 17 9.00 13.01 0.19
CA LYS A 17 10.30 12.37 0.32
C LYS A 17 11.11 13.04 1.43
N PRO A 18 11.63 12.31 2.43
CA PRO A 18 12.53 12.87 3.42
C PRO A 18 13.75 13.53 2.77
N GLY A 19 14.08 14.75 3.22
CA GLY A 19 15.20 15.51 2.67
C GLY A 19 14.93 16.21 1.33
N ASN A 20 13.84 15.88 0.63
CA ASN A 20 13.44 16.54 -0.61
C ASN A 20 11.92 16.66 -0.76
N SER A 21 11.32 17.65 -0.15
CA SER A 21 9.86 17.87 -0.17
C SER A 21 9.29 18.25 -1.55
N ASN A 22 10.12 18.41 -2.57
CA ASN A 22 9.66 18.61 -3.95
C ASN A 22 9.21 17.29 -4.60
N ILE A 23 9.62 16.15 -4.05
CA ILE A 23 9.15 14.84 -4.46
C ILE A 23 8.09 14.35 -3.48
N VAL A 24 6.95 13.90 -4.01
CA VAL A 24 5.83 13.37 -3.22
C VAL A 24 5.45 12.00 -3.77
N TYR A 25 5.42 11.01 -2.89
CA TYR A 25 4.91 9.68 -3.19
C TYR A 25 3.41 9.65 -2.95
N SER A 26 2.68 9.05 -3.88
CA SER A 26 1.22 8.96 -3.83
C SER A 26 0.74 7.58 -4.25
N ASN A 27 -0.48 7.25 -3.85
CA ASN A 27 -1.15 6.02 -4.29
C ASN A 27 -2.46 6.37 -5.00
N CYS A 28 -2.75 5.59 -6.04
CA CYS A 28 -4.06 5.54 -6.67
C CYS A 28 -4.42 4.10 -6.99
N LYS A 29 -5.17 3.43 -6.11
CA LYS A 29 -5.62 2.05 -6.32
C LYS A 29 -4.46 1.08 -6.67
N GLY A 30 -3.36 1.17 -5.92
CA GLY A 30 -2.14 0.38 -6.14
C GLY A 30 -1.17 0.93 -7.18
N ARG A 31 -1.53 2.00 -7.88
CA ARG A 31 -0.58 2.76 -8.69
C ARG A 31 0.27 3.64 -7.77
N PHE A 32 1.57 3.39 -7.75
CA PHE A 32 2.53 4.19 -7.02
C PHE A 32 2.98 5.37 -7.88
N GLY A 33 2.77 6.58 -7.39
CA GLY A 33 3.14 7.82 -8.07
C GLY A 33 4.35 8.49 -7.43
N VAL A 34 5.25 9.02 -8.25
CA VAL A 34 6.37 9.88 -7.86
C VAL A 34 6.16 11.23 -8.51
N TYR A 35 5.55 12.14 -7.77
CA TYR A 35 5.22 13.47 -8.26
C TYR A 35 6.35 14.47 -7.95
N ASN A 36 6.77 15.22 -8.96
CA ASN A 36 7.76 16.30 -8.83
C ASN A 36 7.05 17.66 -8.90
N LYS A 37 7.02 18.38 -7.78
CA LYS A 37 6.36 19.70 -7.68
C LYS A 37 7.05 20.78 -8.53
N VAL A 38 8.33 20.63 -8.83
CA VAL A 38 9.08 21.64 -9.63
C VAL A 38 8.70 21.53 -11.10
N THR A 39 8.56 20.32 -11.62
CA THR A 39 8.23 20.08 -13.04
C THR A 39 6.74 19.90 -13.29
N GLY A 40 5.95 19.62 -12.24
CA GLY A 40 4.54 19.27 -12.37
C GLY A 40 4.29 17.88 -12.96
N GLN A 41 5.31 17.04 -13.08
CA GLN A 41 5.22 15.71 -13.69
C GLN A 41 5.13 14.61 -12.64
N GLU A 42 4.41 13.54 -12.96
CA GLU A 42 4.30 12.33 -12.15
C GLU A 42 4.80 11.12 -12.95
N LYS A 43 5.74 10.36 -12.37
CA LYS A 43 6.06 9.01 -12.82
C LYS A 43 5.12 8.04 -12.12
N GLN A 44 4.67 7.02 -12.84
CA GLN A 44 3.68 6.06 -12.33
C GLN A 44 4.20 4.65 -12.49
N TYR A 45 4.15 3.88 -11.40
CA TYR A 45 4.63 2.52 -11.32
C TYR A 45 3.58 1.59 -10.72
N TYR A 46 3.73 0.30 -10.98
CA TYR A 46 2.84 -0.74 -10.45
C TYR A 46 3.66 -1.89 -9.88
N VAL A 47 3.21 -2.45 -8.75
CA VAL A 47 3.82 -3.67 -8.18
C VAL A 47 3.52 -4.91 -9.04
N GLY A 48 2.47 -4.85 -9.83
CA GLY A 48 2.04 -5.94 -10.72
C GLY A 48 1.02 -5.46 -11.73
N ALA A 49 0.12 -6.35 -12.18
CA ALA A 49 -0.94 -6.00 -13.10
C ALA A 49 -1.83 -4.89 -12.52
N SER A 50 -2.11 -3.88 -13.30
CA SER A 50 -2.71 -2.62 -12.86
C SER A 50 -4.22 -2.59 -12.94
N ASN A 51 -4.85 -3.47 -13.72
CA ASN A 51 -6.29 -3.43 -13.91
C ASN A 51 -7.02 -4.24 -12.83
N MET A 52 -7.70 -3.54 -11.92
CA MET A 52 -8.54 -4.11 -10.86
C MET A 52 -10.04 -3.91 -11.11
N TYR A 53 -10.40 -3.15 -12.17
CA TYR A 53 -11.79 -2.81 -12.43
C TYR A 53 -12.62 -4.03 -12.82
N GLY A 54 -13.76 -4.22 -12.15
CA GLY A 54 -14.72 -5.27 -12.44
C GLY A 54 -14.27 -6.70 -12.06
N HIS A 55 -13.13 -6.85 -11.40
CA HIS A 55 -12.61 -8.14 -10.95
C HIS A 55 -13.02 -8.46 -9.50
N ASN A 56 -13.37 -9.70 -9.24
CA ASN A 56 -13.49 -10.18 -7.86
C ASN A 56 -12.10 -10.17 -7.19
N PRO A 57 -11.98 -9.72 -5.93
CA PRO A 57 -10.71 -9.70 -5.20
C PRO A 57 -9.97 -11.03 -5.18
N LYS A 58 -10.71 -12.15 -5.09
CA LYS A 58 -10.14 -13.51 -5.12
C LYS A 58 -9.38 -13.86 -6.41
N ASN A 59 -9.66 -13.16 -7.51
CA ASN A 59 -9.03 -13.39 -8.81
C ASN A 59 -7.81 -12.49 -9.05
N LEU A 60 -7.53 -11.57 -8.12
CA LEU A 60 -6.42 -10.63 -8.24
C LEU A 60 -5.16 -11.22 -7.60
N LYS A 61 -4.04 -11.09 -8.28
CA LYS A 61 -2.73 -11.40 -7.70
C LYS A 61 -2.43 -10.50 -6.49
N TYR A 62 -2.76 -9.21 -6.60
CA TYR A 62 -2.59 -8.21 -5.56
C TYR A 62 -3.90 -7.44 -5.36
N ARG A 63 -4.36 -7.35 -4.12
CA ARG A 63 -5.54 -6.58 -3.71
C ARG A 63 -5.08 -5.24 -3.15
N PHE A 64 -5.11 -4.20 -3.96
CA PHE A 64 -4.81 -2.85 -3.51
C PHE A 64 -6.08 -2.09 -3.18
N GLN A 65 -6.06 -1.41 -2.05
CA GLN A 65 -7.11 -0.47 -1.64
C GLN A 65 -6.89 0.89 -2.30
N ARG A 66 -7.96 1.68 -2.42
CA ARG A 66 -7.85 3.07 -2.88
C ARG A 66 -6.88 3.89 -2.02
N VAL A 67 -6.80 3.59 -0.73
CA VAL A 67 -5.94 4.23 0.27
C VAL A 67 -4.75 3.36 0.69
N SER A 68 -4.30 2.47 -0.19
CA SER A 68 -3.16 1.59 0.10
C SER A 68 -1.98 2.39 0.67
N PRO A 69 -1.43 1.96 1.82
CA PRO A 69 -0.47 2.75 2.57
C PRO A 69 0.88 2.84 1.88
N ILE A 70 1.55 3.98 2.05
CA ILE A 70 2.94 4.21 1.69
C ILE A 70 3.69 4.61 2.95
N HIS A 71 4.83 4.01 3.20
CA HIS A 71 5.71 4.36 4.31
C HIS A 71 7.15 4.43 3.85
N VAL A 72 7.81 5.56 4.08
CA VAL A 72 9.26 5.70 3.83
C VAL A 72 9.99 5.31 5.11
N SER A 73 11.02 4.48 4.98
CA SER A 73 11.85 4.06 6.12
C SER A 73 12.44 5.28 6.83
N PRO A 74 12.39 5.34 8.16
CA PRO A 74 13.08 6.38 8.92
C PRO A 74 14.60 6.20 8.96
N HIS A 75 15.12 5.05 8.50
CA HIS A 75 16.55 4.71 8.51
C HIS A 75 17.23 4.97 7.16
N ASP A 76 16.48 4.78 6.05
CA ASP A 76 16.96 5.06 4.70
C ASP A 76 15.83 5.67 3.85
N PRO A 77 15.95 6.94 3.41
CA PRO A 77 14.91 7.61 2.62
C PRO A 77 14.70 7.01 1.22
N ASN A 78 15.56 6.09 0.77
CA ASN A 78 15.38 5.38 -0.48
C ASN A 78 14.54 4.10 -0.31
N VAL A 79 14.41 3.61 0.91
CA VAL A 79 13.57 2.45 1.23
C VAL A 79 12.13 2.89 1.41
N ILE A 80 11.26 2.40 0.54
CA ILE A 80 9.84 2.73 0.56
C ILE A 80 9.05 1.43 0.59
N TYR A 81 8.06 1.40 1.48
CA TYR A 81 7.09 0.31 1.60
C TYR A 81 5.75 0.73 1.02
N HIS A 82 5.11 -0.19 0.30
CA HIS A 82 3.75 -0.08 -0.21
C HIS A 82 3.04 -1.42 -0.04
N ALA A 83 1.72 -1.43 0.11
CA ALA A 83 1.06 -2.68 0.46
C ALA A 83 -0.23 -2.95 -0.32
N SER A 84 -0.37 -4.21 -0.71
CA SER A 84 -1.60 -4.91 -1.07
C SER A 84 -2.07 -5.77 0.12
N GLN A 85 -2.33 -7.06 -0.05
CA GLN A 85 -2.35 -8.06 1.04
C GLN A 85 -0.94 -8.49 1.46
N PHE A 86 0.04 -8.14 0.65
CA PHE A 86 1.47 -8.34 0.91
C PHE A 86 2.14 -7.01 1.17
N LEU A 87 3.24 -7.04 1.91
CA LEU A 87 4.13 -5.89 2.03
C LEU A 87 5.16 -5.92 0.89
N HIS A 88 5.23 -4.82 0.16
CA HIS A 88 6.17 -4.61 -0.94
C HIS A 88 7.19 -3.54 -0.55
N LYS A 89 8.42 -3.72 -1.01
CA LYS A 89 9.56 -2.82 -0.78
C LYS A 89 10.17 -2.41 -2.09
N THR A 90 10.52 -1.15 -2.23
CA THR A 90 11.35 -0.62 -3.32
C THR A 90 12.52 0.17 -2.74
N THR A 91 13.63 0.24 -3.49
CA THR A 91 14.80 1.06 -3.19
C THR A 91 15.19 1.98 -4.35
N ASP A 92 14.37 2.01 -5.39
CA ASP A 92 14.58 2.76 -6.62
C ASP A 92 13.34 3.59 -7.03
N GLU A 93 12.62 4.11 -6.02
CA GLU A 93 11.43 4.94 -6.20
C GLU A 93 10.30 4.26 -7.00
N GLY A 94 10.16 2.94 -6.87
CA GLY A 94 9.05 2.19 -7.46
C GLY A 94 9.31 1.58 -8.82
N VAL A 95 10.52 1.70 -9.37
CA VAL A 95 10.90 1.05 -10.64
C VAL A 95 10.89 -0.46 -10.50
N THR A 96 11.44 -0.96 -9.38
CA THR A 96 11.37 -2.39 -9.03
C THR A 96 10.78 -2.60 -7.63
N TRP A 97 10.13 -3.75 -7.44
CA TRP A 97 9.46 -4.11 -6.19
C TRP A 97 9.80 -5.53 -5.76
N GLU A 98 10.13 -5.68 -4.49
CA GLU A 98 10.29 -6.95 -3.80
C GLU A 98 9.08 -7.18 -2.88
N THR A 99 8.47 -8.38 -2.90
CA THR A 99 7.46 -8.78 -1.93
C THR A 99 8.15 -9.42 -0.74
N ILE A 100 8.05 -8.80 0.43
CA ILE A 100 8.79 -9.16 1.64
C ILE A 100 7.91 -9.76 2.74
N SER A 101 6.68 -10.18 2.42
CA SER A 101 5.78 -10.85 3.37
C SER A 101 4.97 -11.95 2.71
N PRO A 102 4.41 -12.91 3.48
CA PRO A 102 3.25 -13.69 3.08
C PRO A 102 1.99 -12.79 3.02
N ASP A 103 0.82 -13.35 2.70
CA ASP A 103 -0.48 -12.68 2.91
C ASP A 103 -0.66 -12.43 4.43
N LEU A 104 -0.77 -11.15 4.82
CA LEU A 104 -0.88 -10.72 6.21
C LEU A 104 -2.32 -10.35 6.60
N THR A 105 -3.30 -10.85 5.85
CA THR A 105 -4.73 -10.61 6.06
C THR A 105 -5.42 -11.86 6.59
N ALA A 106 -6.64 -11.73 7.13
CA ALA A 106 -7.44 -12.87 7.55
C ALA A 106 -7.98 -13.67 6.36
N PHE A 107 -8.19 -13.00 5.23
CA PHE A 107 -8.69 -13.60 3.99
C PHE A 107 -9.96 -14.44 4.19
N ASP A 108 -11.08 -13.77 4.52
CA ASP A 108 -12.39 -14.43 4.52
C ASP A 108 -12.85 -14.67 3.06
N PRO A 109 -12.93 -15.93 2.58
CA PRO A 109 -13.27 -16.23 1.18
C PRO A 109 -14.63 -15.72 0.74
N ASP A 110 -15.60 -15.67 1.64
CA ASP A 110 -16.97 -15.25 1.35
C ASP A 110 -17.04 -13.74 1.08
N LYS A 111 -16.06 -12.99 1.55
CA LYS A 111 -15.92 -11.53 1.34
C LYS A 111 -15.03 -11.17 0.15
N GLN A 112 -14.42 -12.15 -0.53
CA GLN A 112 -13.55 -11.91 -1.68
C GLN A 112 -14.35 -11.83 -2.99
N VAL A 113 -15.42 -11.05 -2.97
CA VAL A 113 -16.30 -10.76 -4.11
C VAL A 113 -16.43 -9.26 -4.29
N ILE A 114 -16.84 -8.84 -5.49
CA ILE A 114 -17.13 -7.43 -5.76
C ILE A 114 -18.19 -6.95 -4.76
N SER A 115 -17.91 -5.84 -4.09
CA SER A 115 -18.83 -5.20 -3.16
C SER A 115 -20.06 -4.61 -3.86
N GLY A 116 -21.06 -4.24 -3.09
CA GLY A 116 -22.30 -3.65 -3.57
C GLY A 116 -23.46 -4.65 -3.65
N SER A 117 -24.63 -4.13 -4.03
CA SER A 117 -25.86 -4.92 -4.11
C SER A 117 -25.96 -5.69 -5.44
N PRO A 118 -26.93 -6.62 -5.56
CA PRO A 118 -27.17 -7.30 -6.83
C PRO A 118 -27.50 -6.36 -8.00
N ILE A 119 -28.05 -5.19 -7.71
CA ILE A 119 -28.45 -4.22 -8.72
C ILE A 119 -27.28 -3.31 -9.13
N THR A 120 -26.52 -2.83 -8.13
CA THR A 120 -25.39 -1.94 -8.37
C THR A 120 -24.15 -2.50 -7.68
N ARG A 121 -23.20 -2.99 -8.47
CA ARG A 121 -21.92 -3.49 -7.99
C ARG A 121 -20.85 -2.41 -8.10
N ASP A 122 -19.93 -2.40 -7.14
CA ASP A 122 -18.72 -1.61 -7.25
C ASP A 122 -17.77 -2.28 -8.25
N ILE A 123 -17.64 -1.69 -9.43
CA ILE A 123 -16.72 -2.16 -10.47
C ILE A 123 -15.42 -1.36 -10.49
N THR A 124 -15.27 -0.39 -9.57
CA THR A 124 -14.14 0.56 -9.58
C THR A 124 -12.86 -0.02 -8.99
N GLY A 125 -12.96 -1.12 -8.23
CA GLY A 125 -11.82 -1.74 -7.56
C GLY A 125 -11.26 -0.90 -6.42
N GLU A 126 -12.10 -0.15 -5.73
CA GLU A 126 -11.69 0.78 -4.67
C GLU A 126 -11.82 0.20 -3.26
N GLU A 127 -12.82 -0.65 -3.04
CA GLU A 127 -13.26 -1.11 -1.73
C GLU A 127 -12.95 -2.61 -1.54
N PHE A 128 -11.67 -2.99 -1.65
CA PHE A 128 -11.28 -4.38 -1.43
C PHE A 128 -11.13 -4.68 0.07
N TYR A 129 -11.70 -5.82 0.47
CA TYR A 129 -11.52 -6.41 1.79
C TYR A 129 -10.26 -7.28 1.82
N SER A 130 -9.72 -7.50 3.03
CA SER A 130 -8.47 -8.25 3.22
C SER A 130 -7.28 -7.61 2.49
N THR A 131 -7.00 -6.37 2.88
CA THR A 131 -5.83 -5.60 2.42
C THR A 131 -5.09 -5.00 3.61
N ILE A 132 -3.79 -4.77 3.45
CA ILE A 132 -3.01 -4.03 4.45
C ILE A 132 -3.44 -2.55 4.40
N TYR A 133 -3.70 -1.98 5.56
CA TYR A 133 -4.20 -0.62 5.71
C TYR A 133 -3.22 0.32 6.41
N SER A 134 -2.29 -0.22 7.17
CA SER A 134 -1.24 0.57 7.81
C SER A 134 0.11 -0.13 7.81
N ILE A 135 1.17 0.66 7.70
CA ILE A 135 2.56 0.22 7.78
C ILE A 135 3.31 1.20 8.67
N ARG A 136 4.11 0.69 9.59
CA ARG A 136 5.00 1.53 10.39
C ARG A 136 6.30 0.81 10.73
N GLU A 137 7.41 1.30 10.22
CA GLU A 137 8.72 0.90 10.68
C GLU A 137 9.11 1.70 11.92
N SER A 138 9.72 1.03 12.89
CA SER A 138 10.22 1.64 14.11
C SER A 138 11.33 2.65 13.83
N LYS A 139 11.26 3.82 14.44
CA LYS A 139 12.36 4.81 14.39
C LYS A 139 13.60 4.38 15.18
N LEU A 140 13.45 3.42 16.13
CA LEU A 140 14.49 2.99 17.02
C LEU A 140 15.25 1.76 16.53
N LYS A 141 14.63 0.97 15.63
CA LYS A 141 15.23 -0.27 15.14
C LYS A 141 14.85 -0.49 13.68
N GLU A 142 15.86 -0.49 12.83
CA GLU A 142 15.71 -0.84 11.43
C GLU A 142 15.18 -2.26 11.26
N GLY A 143 14.27 -2.45 10.29
CA GLY A 143 13.64 -3.75 10.00
C GLY A 143 12.61 -4.22 11.02
N LEU A 144 12.32 -3.43 12.08
CA LEU A 144 11.18 -3.67 12.95
C LEU A 144 9.95 -2.97 12.36
N ILE A 145 9.10 -3.74 11.68
CA ILE A 145 7.96 -3.21 10.92
C ILE A 145 6.65 -3.79 11.45
N TRP A 146 5.70 -2.92 11.73
CA TRP A 146 4.32 -3.24 12.11
C TRP A 146 3.40 -3.06 10.92
N VAL A 147 2.47 -3.99 10.76
CA VAL A 147 1.48 -3.98 9.68
C VAL A 147 0.11 -4.31 10.26
N GLY A 148 -0.90 -3.55 9.87
CA GLY A 148 -2.30 -3.81 10.21
C GLY A 148 -3.16 -3.94 8.97
N ALA A 149 -4.00 -5.00 8.93
CA ALA A 149 -4.95 -5.25 7.85
C ALA A 149 -6.35 -4.71 8.17
N ASN A 150 -7.12 -4.38 7.15
CA ASN A 150 -8.48 -3.84 7.30
C ASN A 150 -9.51 -4.88 7.78
N ASP A 151 -9.14 -6.15 7.77
CA ASP A 151 -9.95 -7.28 8.24
C ASP A 151 -9.52 -7.82 9.62
N GLY A 152 -8.61 -7.10 10.30
CA GLY A 152 -8.31 -7.26 11.73
C GLY A 152 -6.88 -7.66 12.09
N PRO A 153 -6.17 -8.53 11.36
CA PRO A 153 -4.84 -8.99 11.75
C PRO A 153 -3.81 -7.87 11.90
N VAL A 154 -2.96 -8.04 12.91
CA VAL A 154 -1.78 -7.20 13.15
C VAL A 154 -0.56 -8.09 13.17
N HIS A 155 0.41 -7.77 12.33
CA HIS A 155 1.66 -8.53 12.22
C HIS A 155 2.87 -7.65 12.48
N VAL A 156 3.94 -8.28 12.94
CA VAL A 156 5.24 -7.63 13.14
C VAL A 156 6.35 -8.50 12.57
N THR A 157 7.32 -7.85 11.94
CA THR A 157 8.63 -8.42 11.65
C THR A 157 9.70 -7.67 12.44
N ALA A 158 10.76 -8.35 12.84
CA ALA A 158 11.91 -7.76 13.53
C ALA A 158 13.23 -7.89 12.73
N ASP A 159 13.14 -8.41 11.52
CA ASP A 159 14.26 -8.79 10.66
C ASP A 159 14.10 -8.34 9.19
N GLY A 160 13.31 -7.27 8.97
CA GLY A 160 13.12 -6.67 7.65
C GLY A 160 12.24 -7.48 6.71
N GLY A 161 11.34 -8.31 7.25
CA GLY A 161 10.37 -9.07 6.48
C GLY A 161 10.76 -10.53 6.20
N LYS A 162 11.87 -11.03 6.77
CA LYS A 162 12.27 -12.44 6.61
C LYS A 162 11.35 -13.37 7.38
N THR A 163 10.94 -12.96 8.59
CA THR A 163 9.96 -13.66 9.41
C THR A 163 8.87 -12.71 9.90
N TRP A 164 7.64 -13.24 10.04
CA TRP A 164 6.47 -12.49 10.48
C TRP A 164 5.78 -13.18 11.64
N LYS A 165 5.38 -12.41 12.63
CA LYS A 165 4.63 -12.88 13.79
C LYS A 165 3.27 -12.19 13.82
N ASP A 166 2.21 -12.98 13.95
CA ASP A 166 0.87 -12.47 14.28
C ASP A 166 0.87 -12.01 15.75
N VAL A 167 0.48 -10.79 15.96
CA VAL A 167 0.37 -10.14 17.27
C VAL A 167 -1.00 -9.50 17.44
N THR A 168 -1.99 -10.00 16.71
CA THR A 168 -3.38 -9.57 16.83
C THR A 168 -3.85 -9.75 18.27
N PRO A 169 -4.40 -8.71 18.93
CA PRO A 169 -4.92 -8.84 20.28
C PRO A 169 -6.07 -9.83 20.33
N ASP A 170 -6.10 -10.63 21.39
CA ASP A 170 -7.27 -11.46 21.72
C ASP A 170 -8.50 -10.56 21.93
N LYS A 171 -9.65 -11.01 21.43
CA LYS A 171 -10.93 -10.30 21.57
C LYS A 171 -11.51 -10.46 22.96
#